data_5d5d3700762b569452ef0e42d5fc2e5e
#
_entry.id   5d5d3700762b569452ef0e42d5fc2e5e
#
_cell.length_a   1.000
_cell.length_b   1.000
_cell.length_c   1.000
_cell.angle_alpha   90.00
_cell.angle_beta   90.00
_cell.angle_gamma   90.00
#
_symmetry.space_group_name_H-M   'P 1'
#
loop_
_entity.id
_entity.type
_entity.pdbx_description
1 polymer ?
#
loop_
_entity_poly.entity_id
_entity_poly.type
_entity_poly.pdbx_seq_one_letter_code
_entity_poly.pdbx_strand_id
1 'polypeptide(L)' 'MAKDAIKMVGKVVKSFSTREYQVELENKMTIKATVSGKINLHSIRILPGDIVDVEISPYDLSQGRIVFRHK' A
#
# COMPACT_ATOMS: atom_id res chain seq x y z
N MET A 1 6.85 6.64 -14.61
CA MET A 1 6.75 5.29 -15.19
C MET A 1 6.70 4.26 -14.10
N ALA A 2 5.82 3.31 -14.25
CA ALA A 2 5.63 2.29 -13.22
C ALA A 2 6.88 1.47 -12.96
N LYS A 3 7.71 1.29 -13.96
CA LYS A 3 8.93 0.51 -13.81
C LYS A 3 9.94 1.12 -12.86
N ASP A 4 9.76 2.39 -12.51
CA ASP A 4 10.65 3.04 -11.56
C ASP A 4 10.15 2.92 -10.13
N ALA A 5 8.98 2.33 -9.94
CA ALA A 5 8.42 2.19 -8.60
C ALA A 5 9.16 1.13 -7.81
N ILE A 6 9.31 1.37 -6.52
CA ILE A 6 9.92 0.42 -5.60
C ILE A 6 8.81 -0.42 -4.99
N LYS A 7 8.89 -1.74 -5.18
CA LYS A 7 7.89 -2.63 -4.62
C LYS A 7 8.37 -3.18 -3.29
N MET A 8 7.55 -3.03 -2.27
CA MET A 8 7.87 -3.53 -0.93
C MET A 8 6.64 -4.18 -0.33
N VAL A 9 6.89 -5.09 0.60
CA VAL A 9 5.82 -5.71 1.38
C VAL A 9 5.64 -4.89 2.65
N GLY A 10 4.39 -4.67 3.03
CA GLY A 10 4.09 -3.94 4.25
C GLY A 10 2.87 -4.51 4.94
N LYS A 11 2.65 -4.04 6.16
CA LYS A 11 1.49 -4.44 6.96
C LYS A 11 0.61 -3.22 7.19
N VAL A 12 -0.68 -3.38 6.93
CA VAL A 12 -1.63 -2.30 7.17
C VAL A 12 -1.82 -2.15 8.66
N VAL A 13 -1.54 -0.96 9.19
CA VAL A 13 -1.64 -0.71 10.63
C VAL A 13 -2.82 0.19 10.97
N LYS A 14 -3.33 0.95 10.00
CA LYS A 14 -4.44 1.84 10.25
C LYS A 14 -5.16 2.16 8.94
N SER A 15 -6.45 2.40 9.04
CA SER A 15 -7.26 2.81 7.90
C SER A 15 -7.70 4.26 8.12
N PHE A 16 -7.39 5.14 7.18
CA PHE A 16 -7.85 6.52 7.23
C PHE A 16 -9.20 6.68 6.54
N SER A 17 -9.41 5.89 5.50
CA SER A 17 -10.66 5.91 4.75
C SER A 17 -10.73 4.62 3.94
N THR A 18 -11.74 4.50 3.10
CA THR A 18 -11.88 3.30 2.27
C THR A 18 -10.79 3.19 1.22
N ARG A 19 -10.03 4.26 0.99
CA ARG A 19 -8.99 4.27 -0.04
C ARG A 19 -7.61 4.57 0.50
N GLU A 20 -7.50 5.00 1.75
CA GLU A 20 -6.22 5.42 2.30
C GLU A 20 -5.91 4.64 3.54
N TYR A 21 -4.70 4.13 3.60
CA TYR A 21 -4.26 3.28 4.70
C TYR A 21 -2.86 3.65 5.12
N GLN A 22 -2.57 3.43 6.38
CA GLN A 22 -1.22 3.57 6.89
C GLN A 22 -0.58 2.17 6.88
N VAL A 23 0.56 2.06 6.23
CA VAL A 23 1.25 0.80 6.05
C VAL A 23 2.65 0.90 6.63
N GLU A 24 3.00 -0.06 7.47
CA GLU A 24 4.36 -0.17 8.00
C GLU A 24 5.14 -1.12 7.11
N LEU A 25 6.24 -0.64 6.55
CA LEU A 25 7.06 -1.42 5.65
C LEU A 25 8.03 -2.32 6.41
N GLU A 26 8.67 -3.24 5.69
CA GLU A 26 9.63 -4.14 6.29
C GLU A 26 10.80 -3.42 6.96
N ASN A 27 11.15 -2.26 6.44
CA ASN A 27 12.25 -1.46 6.99
C ASN A 27 11.81 -0.57 8.15
N LYS A 28 10.64 -0.81 8.72
CA LYS A 28 10.09 -0.08 9.85
C LYS A 28 9.60 1.32 9.50
N MET A 29 9.65 1.70 8.24
CA MET A 29 9.10 2.98 7.81
C MET A 29 7.59 2.85 7.64
N THR A 30 6.89 3.94 7.96
CA THR A 30 5.45 4.00 7.80
C THR A 30 5.12 4.95 6.66
N ILE A 31 4.26 4.52 5.76
CA ILE A 31 3.86 5.33 4.63
C ILE A 31 2.34 5.42 4.57
N LYS A 32 1.87 6.39 3.82
CA LYS A 32 0.46 6.51 3.50
C LYS A 32 0.25 5.86 2.13
N ALA A 33 -0.60 4.86 2.09
CA ALA A 33 -0.83 4.11 0.86
C ALA A 33 -2.28 4.25 0.43
N THR A 34 -2.48 4.37 -0.88
CA THR A 34 -3.81 4.37 -1.47
C THR A 34 -4.00 3.06 -2.23
N VAL A 35 -5.25 2.66 -2.43
CA VAL A 35 -5.50 1.46 -3.21
C VAL A 35 -5.34 1.76 -4.68
N SER A 36 -4.81 0.78 -5.42
CA SER A 36 -4.70 0.91 -6.87
C SER A 36 -6.09 0.78 -7.49
N GLY A 37 -6.21 1.24 -8.73
CA GLY A 37 -7.47 1.10 -9.44
C GLY A 37 -7.86 -0.35 -9.60
N LYS A 38 -6.87 -1.24 -9.75
CA LYS A 38 -7.14 -2.66 -9.91
C LYS A 38 -7.75 -3.25 -8.65
N ILE A 39 -7.22 -2.91 -7.48
CA ILE A 39 -7.77 -3.39 -6.22
C ILE A 39 -9.17 -2.83 -5.99
N ASN A 40 -9.35 -1.56 -6.29
CA ASN A 40 -10.64 -0.92 -6.14
C ASN A 40 -11.68 -1.56 -7.07
N LEU A 41 -11.26 -1.90 -8.29
CA LEU A 41 -12.14 -2.51 -9.27
C LEU A 41 -12.63 -3.89 -8.82
N HIS A 42 -11.77 -4.64 -8.14
CA HIS A 42 -12.12 -5.97 -7.67
C HIS A 42 -12.76 -5.96 -6.29
N SER A 43 -13.00 -4.78 -5.74
CA SER A 43 -13.65 -4.63 -4.43
C SER A 43 -12.94 -5.40 -3.33
N ILE A 44 -11.63 -5.46 -3.40
CA ILE A 44 -10.84 -6.13 -2.38
C ILE A 44 -10.86 -5.29 -1.11
N ARG A 45 -11.29 -5.89 -0.01
CA ARG A 45 -11.35 -5.21 1.26
C ARG A 45 -10.01 -5.34 1.97
N ILE A 46 -9.49 -4.22 2.45
CA ILE A 46 -8.23 -4.19 3.18
C ILE A 46 -8.52 -3.79 4.61
N LEU A 47 -8.00 -4.56 5.55
CA LEU A 47 -8.22 -4.35 6.97
C LEU A 47 -6.90 -4.20 7.69
N PRO A 48 -6.88 -3.50 8.84
CA PRO A 48 -5.66 -3.44 9.65
C PRO A 48 -5.17 -4.85 9.97
N GLY A 49 -3.88 -5.06 9.82
CA GLY A 49 -3.29 -6.37 10.02
C GLY A 49 -3.03 -7.13 8.73
N ASP A 50 -3.61 -6.69 7.62
CA ASP A 50 -3.39 -7.35 6.34
C ASP A 50 -1.98 -7.07 5.84
N ILE A 51 -1.41 -8.05 5.16
CA ILE A 51 -0.12 -7.91 4.51
C ILE A 51 -0.37 -7.57 3.05
N VAL A 52 0.29 -6.54 2.57
CA VAL A 52 0.06 -6.03 1.22
C VAL A 52 1.38 -5.74 0.53
N ASP A 53 1.35 -5.78 -0.80
CA ASP A 53 2.44 -5.27 -1.61
C ASP A 53 2.12 -3.83 -1.95
N VAL A 54 3.10 -2.95 -1.75
CA VAL A 54 2.94 -1.55 -2.10
C VAL A 54 4.01 -1.14 -3.09
N GLU A 55 3.63 -0.26 -4.01
CA GLU A 55 4.58 0.38 -4.91
C GLU A 55 4.80 1.80 -4.42
N ILE A 56 6.06 2.12 -4.20
CA ILE A 56 6.44 3.41 -3.62
C ILE A 56 7.12 4.23 -4.70
N SER A 57 6.71 5.49 -4.84
CA SER A 57 7.35 6.38 -5.78
C SER A 57 8.78 6.69 -5.32
N PRO A 58 9.78 6.56 -6.20
CA PRO A 58 11.13 6.98 -5.84
C PRO A 58 11.25 8.48 -5.61
N TYR A 59 10.25 9.23 -6.06
CA TYR A 59 10.25 10.68 -5.88
C TYR A 59 9.62 11.11 -4.57
N ASP A 60 8.85 10.22 -3.94
CA ASP A 60 8.21 10.53 -2.67
C ASP A 60 8.05 9.22 -1.89
N LEU A 61 9.02 8.95 -1.03
CA LEU A 61 9.07 7.69 -0.30
C LEU A 61 8.06 7.61 0.84
N SER A 62 7.37 8.70 1.11
CA SER A 62 6.36 8.71 2.18
C SER A 62 4.98 8.27 1.68
N GLN A 63 4.83 8.07 0.37
CA GLN A 63 3.56 7.69 -0.22
C GLN A 63 3.74 6.48 -1.11
N GLY A 64 2.70 5.66 -1.17
CA GLY A 64 2.74 4.50 -2.01
C GLY A 64 1.34 4.08 -2.43
N ARG A 65 1.28 3.00 -3.18
CA ARG A 65 0.04 2.46 -3.69
C ARG A 65 -0.01 0.97 -3.39
N ILE A 66 -1.11 0.53 -2.81
CA ILE A 66 -1.32 -0.90 -2.57
C ILE A 66 -1.74 -1.54 -3.89
N VAL A 67 -0.95 -2.51 -4.35
CA VAL A 67 -1.18 -3.15 -5.65
C VAL A 67 -1.59 -4.61 -5.50
N PHE A 68 -1.38 -5.20 -4.34
CA PHE A 68 -1.74 -6.58 -4.12
C PHE A 68 -1.93 -6.83 -2.64
N ARG A 69 -2.92 -7.61 -2.29
CA ARG A 69 -3.19 -7.98 -0.90
C ARG A 69 -2.87 -9.45 -0.71
N HIS A 70 -2.00 -9.74 0.24
CA HIS A 70 -1.72 -11.12 0.62
C HIS A 70 -2.79 -11.62 1.56
N LYS A 71 -3.07 -12.87 1.49
CA LYS A 71 -4.04 -13.47 2.41
C LYS A 71 -3.37 -14.01 3.63
#